data_589ddc8b9282ec5dc5bc2b140a78f5d3
#
_entry.id   589ddc8b9282ec5dc5bc2b140a78f5d3
#
_cell.length_a   1.000
_cell.length_b   1.000
_cell.length_c   1.000
_cell.angle_alpha   90.00
_cell.angle_beta   90.00
_cell.angle_gamma   90.00
#
_symmetry.space_group_name_H-M   'P 1'
#
loop_
_entity.id
_entity.type
_entity.pdbx_description
1 polymer ?
#
loop_
_entity_poly.entity_id
_entity_poly.type
_entity_poly.pdbx_seq_one_letter_code
_entity_poly.pdbx_strand_id
1 'polypeptide(L)'
;MFTLFQIWLVSECKGKQGAQLRMNYVNEMMKTVPQLKRYGKCFNNGHHVAKTRPRYLLQSYKFYLAFENSLHCEDYITEKFFENAILNNVVPVVWGTRKEDYLRIAPPHSFIHAEDFSSPAELSKYLLYLDTNDTAYRDHFRWRENPEKSWDDLQREVKKSHPQIQTLTYRSTGYEELCRKLILDHEPKTIPSLRKFFFDTDDKHCLAADEKFINPVDYSY
;
A
#
# COMPACT_ATOMS: atom_id res chain seq x y z
N MET A 1 19.22 -3.03 13.49
CA MET A 1 19.10 -1.63 13.97
C MET A 1 18.75 -0.78 12.77
N PHE A 2 17.56 -0.22 12.71
CA PHE A 2 17.18 0.70 11.63
C PHE A 2 17.95 2.00 11.84
N THR A 3 18.65 2.44 10.82
CA THR A 3 19.47 3.67 10.90
C THR A 3 18.88 4.82 10.11
N LEU A 4 17.91 4.53 9.22
CA LEU A 4 17.34 5.49 8.29
C LEU A 4 15.81 5.57 8.47
N PHE A 5 15.27 6.77 8.29
CA PHE A 5 13.89 7.06 8.60
C PHE A 5 12.92 6.52 7.53
N GLN A 6 12.98 7.02 6.32
CA GLN A 6 11.95 6.77 5.30
C GLN A 6 12.53 6.73 3.89
N ILE A 7 12.01 5.80 3.07
CA ILE A 7 12.42 5.64 1.67
C ILE A 7 11.21 5.59 0.72
N TRP A 8 11.38 6.12 -0.48
CA TRP A 8 10.45 6.03 -1.58
C TRP A 8 11.14 5.67 -2.89
N LEU A 9 10.68 4.59 -3.51
CA LEU A 9 11.17 4.15 -4.83
C LEU A 9 10.10 4.42 -5.87
N VAL A 10 10.36 5.33 -6.84
CA VAL A 10 9.37 5.71 -7.84
C VAL A 10 9.99 5.98 -9.21
N SER A 11 9.40 5.38 -10.24
CA SER A 11 9.81 5.56 -11.63
C SER A 11 8.73 6.18 -12.51
N GLU A 12 7.46 6.16 -12.08
CA GLU A 12 6.32 6.78 -12.77
C GLU A 12 5.88 8.03 -12.01
N CYS A 13 6.07 9.20 -12.60
CA CYS A 13 5.79 10.50 -11.99
C CYS A 13 4.92 11.43 -12.86
N LYS A 14 4.62 11.01 -14.07
CA LYS A 14 3.82 11.75 -15.05
C LYS A 14 2.91 10.80 -15.80
N GLY A 15 1.91 11.33 -16.47
CA GLY A 15 1.05 10.55 -17.37
C GLY A 15 -0.18 9.94 -16.71
N LYS A 16 -0.14 9.65 -15.41
CA LYS A 16 -1.31 9.20 -14.63
C LYS A 16 -1.62 10.21 -13.53
N GLN A 17 -2.89 10.47 -13.29
CA GLN A 17 -3.32 11.42 -12.25
C GLN A 17 -2.81 11.01 -10.87
N GLY A 18 -2.98 9.74 -10.49
CA GLY A 18 -2.47 9.24 -9.21
C GLY A 18 -0.95 9.39 -9.07
N ALA A 19 -0.19 9.27 -10.18
CA ALA A 19 1.25 9.51 -10.15
C ALA A 19 1.61 10.96 -9.83
N GLN A 20 0.86 11.93 -10.34
CA GLN A 20 1.07 13.35 -10.05
C GLN A 20 0.65 13.68 -8.61
N LEU A 21 -0.52 13.19 -8.17
CA LEU A 21 -1.03 13.44 -6.84
C LEU A 21 -0.10 12.91 -5.75
N ARG A 22 0.42 11.68 -5.88
CA ARG A 22 1.39 11.16 -4.90
C ARG A 22 2.70 11.96 -4.88
N MET A 23 3.14 12.52 -6.02
CA MET A 23 4.31 13.39 -6.06
C MET A 23 4.07 14.67 -5.26
N ASN A 24 2.90 15.30 -5.43
CA ASN A 24 2.51 16.49 -4.67
C ASN A 24 2.42 16.17 -3.18
N TYR A 25 1.75 15.07 -2.82
CA TYR A 25 1.62 14.63 -1.43
C TYR A 25 2.99 14.46 -0.76
N VAL A 26 3.92 13.77 -1.41
CA VAL A 26 5.26 13.54 -0.87
C VAL A 26 6.08 14.84 -0.81
N ASN A 27 5.91 15.75 -1.76
CA ASN A 27 6.56 17.07 -1.68
C ASN A 27 6.08 17.87 -0.47
N GLU A 28 4.78 17.80 -0.13
CA GLU A 28 4.27 18.41 1.11
C GLU A 28 4.82 17.71 2.36
N MET A 29 4.88 16.37 2.39
CA MET A 29 5.52 15.63 3.48
C MET A 29 6.95 16.09 3.73
N MET A 30 7.72 16.35 2.66
CA MET A 30 9.13 16.74 2.77
C MET A 30 9.35 18.11 3.41
N LYS A 31 8.34 18.95 3.50
CA LYS A 31 8.42 20.21 4.26
C LYS A 31 8.59 19.93 5.77
N THR A 32 8.04 18.81 6.24
CA THR A 32 8.14 18.36 7.64
C THR A 32 9.25 17.34 7.85
N VAL A 33 9.50 16.47 6.86
CA VAL A 33 10.48 15.37 6.92
C VAL A 33 11.48 15.44 5.76
N PRO A 34 12.39 16.43 5.75
CA PRO A 34 13.33 16.64 4.65
C PRO A 34 14.34 15.48 4.48
N GLN A 35 14.50 14.61 5.48
CA GLN A 35 15.35 13.43 5.45
C GLN A 35 14.79 12.24 4.66
N LEU A 36 13.54 12.31 4.17
CA LEU A 36 12.96 11.30 3.29
C LEU A 36 13.85 11.07 2.07
N LYS A 37 14.27 9.83 1.85
CA LYS A 37 15.10 9.45 0.69
C LYS A 37 14.23 9.01 -0.47
N ARG A 38 14.45 9.62 -1.63
CA ARG A 38 13.70 9.34 -2.86
C ARG A 38 14.64 8.84 -3.93
N TYR A 39 14.30 7.72 -4.56
CA TYR A 39 15.10 7.12 -5.62
C TYR A 39 14.22 6.77 -6.83
N GLY A 40 14.81 6.85 -7.99
CA GLY A 40 14.19 6.41 -9.24
C GLY A 40 14.24 7.46 -10.34
N LYS A 41 13.62 7.10 -11.46
CA LYS A 41 13.63 7.90 -12.68
C LYS A 41 13.08 9.32 -12.48
N CYS A 42 12.11 9.47 -11.58
CA CYS A 42 11.46 10.74 -11.30
C CYS A 42 12.39 11.79 -10.65
N PHE A 43 13.48 11.38 -10.05
CA PHE A 43 14.42 12.26 -9.35
C PHE A 43 15.79 12.32 -10.01
N ASN A 44 15.91 11.68 -11.17
CA ASN A 44 17.18 11.56 -11.89
C ASN A 44 18.31 10.99 -11.05
N ASN A 45 17.99 10.15 -10.08
CA ASN A 45 18.93 9.49 -9.20
C ASN A 45 18.52 8.05 -8.92
N GLY A 46 19.47 7.22 -8.51
CA GLY A 46 19.19 5.87 -8.00
C GLY A 46 18.35 4.99 -8.89
N HIS A 47 18.42 5.12 -10.22
CA HIS A 47 17.69 4.27 -11.16
C HIS A 47 17.93 2.78 -10.89
N HIS A 48 19.17 2.43 -10.59
CA HIS A 48 19.55 1.07 -10.24
C HIS A 48 18.82 0.61 -8.97
N VAL A 49 18.79 1.44 -7.94
CA VAL A 49 18.11 1.16 -6.67
C VAL A 49 16.61 0.92 -6.90
N ALA A 50 15.95 1.79 -7.67
CA ALA A 50 14.53 1.64 -7.95
C ALA A 50 14.20 0.40 -8.79
N LYS A 51 15.14 -0.04 -9.65
CA LYS A 51 14.98 -1.23 -10.49
C LYS A 51 15.29 -2.52 -9.73
N THR A 52 16.38 -2.56 -8.97
CA THR A 52 16.86 -3.78 -8.29
C THR A 52 16.26 -3.96 -6.90
N ARG A 53 15.76 -2.88 -6.28
CA ARG A 53 15.17 -2.89 -4.94
C ARG A 53 16.02 -3.69 -3.95
N PRO A 54 17.28 -3.30 -3.74
CA PRO A 54 18.20 -4.12 -2.98
C PRO A 54 17.71 -4.28 -1.55
N ARG A 55 17.51 -5.53 -1.14
CA ARG A 55 16.89 -5.91 0.13
C ARG A 55 17.61 -5.27 1.32
N TYR A 56 18.95 -5.30 1.33
CA TYR A 56 19.76 -4.73 2.39
C TYR A 56 19.51 -3.22 2.58
N LEU A 57 19.22 -2.50 1.47
CA LEU A 57 18.91 -1.08 1.53
C LEU A 57 17.51 -0.87 2.09
N LEU A 58 16.51 -1.59 1.58
CA LEU A 58 15.13 -1.47 2.06
C LEU A 58 15.05 -1.75 3.56
N GLN A 59 15.70 -2.81 4.03
CA GLN A 59 15.73 -3.21 5.44
C GLN A 59 16.44 -2.20 6.38
N SER A 60 17.18 -1.23 5.84
CA SER A 60 17.81 -0.19 6.64
C SER A 60 16.86 0.96 7.01
N TYR A 61 15.66 1.01 6.44
CA TYR A 61 14.66 2.04 6.69
C TYR A 61 13.57 1.56 7.63
N LYS A 62 12.99 2.48 8.42
CA LYS A 62 11.78 2.21 9.22
C LYS A 62 10.51 2.17 8.38
N PHE A 63 10.37 3.11 7.45
CA PHE A 63 9.16 3.28 6.64
C PHE A 63 9.45 3.24 5.15
N TYR A 64 8.55 2.58 4.41
CA TYR A 64 8.52 2.57 2.96
C TYR A 64 7.23 3.21 2.44
N LEU A 65 7.33 4.23 1.58
CA LEU A 65 6.15 4.81 0.93
C LEU A 65 5.67 3.88 -0.20
N ALA A 66 4.67 3.07 0.12
CA ALA A 66 4.01 2.16 -0.81
C ALA A 66 2.86 2.88 -1.54
N PHE A 67 3.15 4.05 -2.11
CA PHE A 67 2.17 4.89 -2.80
C PHE A 67 1.96 4.39 -4.22
N GLU A 68 0.73 3.98 -4.54
CA GLU A 68 0.37 3.52 -5.87
C GLU A 68 0.28 4.67 -6.89
N ASN A 69 0.33 4.34 -8.17
CA ASN A 69 0.27 5.33 -9.25
C ASN A 69 -1.14 5.48 -9.86
N SER A 70 -2.09 4.74 -9.35
CA SER A 70 -3.52 4.87 -9.63
C SER A 70 -4.24 5.47 -8.43
N LEU A 71 -5.41 6.06 -8.65
CA LEU A 71 -6.22 6.68 -7.62
C LEU A 71 -7.40 5.79 -7.29
N HIS A 72 -7.46 5.32 -6.04
CA HIS A 72 -8.56 4.56 -5.44
C HIS A 72 -9.13 3.42 -6.29
N CYS A 73 -8.28 2.75 -7.08
CA CYS A 73 -8.68 1.56 -7.80
C CYS A 73 -8.77 0.38 -6.85
N GLU A 74 -9.91 -0.30 -6.87
CA GLU A 74 -10.15 -1.49 -6.06
C GLU A 74 -9.07 -2.54 -6.33
N ASP A 75 -8.57 -3.16 -5.28
CA ASP A 75 -7.56 -4.22 -5.31
C ASP A 75 -6.22 -3.85 -6.00
N TYR A 76 -5.98 -2.57 -6.31
CA TYR A 76 -4.73 -2.15 -6.95
C TYR A 76 -3.60 -2.01 -5.92
N ILE A 77 -3.18 -3.15 -5.37
CA ILE A 77 -2.07 -3.27 -4.42
C ILE A 77 -0.96 -4.07 -5.09
N THR A 78 0.20 -3.45 -5.22
CA THR A 78 1.29 -3.99 -6.06
C THR A 78 2.49 -4.44 -5.21
N GLU A 79 3.60 -4.77 -5.91
CA GLU A 79 4.88 -5.13 -5.30
C GLU A 79 5.38 -4.13 -4.25
N LYS A 80 4.91 -2.89 -4.28
CA LYS A 80 5.30 -1.86 -3.32
C LYS A 80 4.95 -2.23 -1.89
N PHE A 81 3.76 -2.80 -1.71
CA PHE A 81 3.29 -3.24 -0.41
C PHE A 81 4.00 -4.52 0.05
N PHE A 82 3.92 -5.57 -0.76
CA PHE A 82 4.43 -6.88 -0.35
C PHE A 82 5.94 -7.00 -0.46
N GLU A 83 6.48 -6.82 -1.68
CA GLU A 83 7.89 -7.09 -1.94
C GLU A 83 8.81 -6.03 -1.34
N ASN A 84 8.44 -4.75 -1.47
CA ASN A 84 9.32 -3.67 -1.03
C ASN A 84 9.20 -3.39 0.47
N ALA A 85 8.04 -3.61 1.09
CA ALA A 85 7.84 -3.31 2.50
C ALA A 85 7.69 -4.57 3.36
N ILE A 86 6.61 -5.31 3.25
CA ILE A 86 6.28 -6.42 4.16
C ILE A 86 7.40 -7.46 4.20
N LEU A 87 7.88 -7.93 3.04
CA LEU A 87 8.96 -8.92 2.95
C LEU A 87 10.32 -8.41 3.41
N ASN A 88 10.49 -7.10 3.51
CA ASN A 88 11.72 -6.46 3.99
C ASN A 88 11.66 -6.00 5.44
N ASN A 89 10.59 -6.31 6.18
CA ASN A 89 10.39 -5.88 7.57
C ASN A 89 10.44 -4.36 7.73
N VAL A 90 9.84 -3.64 6.79
CA VAL A 90 9.70 -2.19 6.79
C VAL A 90 8.22 -1.87 6.89
N VAL A 91 7.82 -0.91 7.70
CA VAL A 91 6.42 -0.51 7.81
C VAL A 91 5.97 0.20 6.54
N PRO A 92 5.01 -0.36 5.77
CA PRO A 92 4.46 0.32 4.61
C PRO A 92 3.56 1.49 5.03
N VAL A 93 3.82 2.65 4.47
CA VAL A 93 2.88 3.77 4.44
C VAL A 93 2.18 3.71 3.09
N VAL A 94 0.88 3.48 3.09
CA VAL A 94 0.12 3.16 1.88
C VAL A 94 -0.79 4.32 1.46
N TRP A 95 -0.97 4.48 0.14
CA TRP A 95 -1.87 5.44 -0.48
C TRP A 95 -2.22 5.01 -1.91
N GLY A 96 -3.38 5.42 -2.39
CA GLY A 96 -3.84 5.22 -3.76
C GLY A 96 -4.80 4.05 -3.94
N THR A 97 -4.96 3.21 -2.94
CA THR A 97 -5.98 2.15 -2.86
C THR A 97 -6.77 2.34 -1.58
N ARG A 98 -8.01 1.89 -1.54
CA ARG A 98 -8.88 2.05 -0.37
C ARG A 98 -8.33 1.28 0.82
N LYS A 99 -8.54 1.80 2.02
CA LYS A 99 -8.11 1.14 3.26
C LYS A 99 -8.71 -0.25 3.43
N GLU A 100 -9.97 -0.43 3.01
CA GLU A 100 -10.69 -1.69 3.07
C GLU A 100 -10.02 -2.79 2.26
N ASP A 101 -9.41 -2.44 1.12
CA ASP A 101 -8.68 -3.39 0.28
C ASP A 101 -7.42 -3.91 0.99
N TYR A 102 -6.69 -3.02 1.67
CA TYR A 102 -5.56 -3.44 2.51
C TYR A 102 -6.00 -4.31 3.69
N LEU A 103 -7.11 -3.95 4.36
CA LEU A 103 -7.62 -4.72 5.49
C LEU A 103 -8.05 -6.14 5.09
N ARG A 104 -8.43 -6.36 3.82
CA ARG A 104 -8.76 -7.70 3.32
C ARG A 104 -7.56 -8.63 3.20
N ILE A 105 -6.38 -8.08 2.94
CA ILE A 105 -5.20 -8.85 2.52
C ILE A 105 -3.98 -8.67 3.43
N ALA A 106 -3.98 -7.66 4.29
CA ALA A 106 -2.85 -7.34 5.15
C ALA A 106 -3.10 -7.78 6.60
N PRO A 107 -2.04 -8.14 7.33
CA PRO A 107 -2.16 -8.38 8.77
C PRO A 107 -2.66 -7.13 9.50
N PRO A 108 -3.43 -7.28 10.58
CA PRO A 108 -3.86 -6.17 11.41
C PRO A 108 -2.66 -5.31 11.86
N HIS A 109 -2.82 -4.00 11.80
CA HIS A 109 -1.79 -3.01 12.19
C HIS A 109 -0.47 -3.09 11.42
N SER A 110 -0.38 -3.86 10.33
CA SER A 110 0.87 -4.02 9.57
C SER A 110 1.21 -2.84 8.67
N PHE A 111 0.33 -1.87 8.52
CA PHE A 111 0.50 -0.71 7.63
C PHE A 111 -0.07 0.57 8.24
N ILE A 112 0.33 1.70 7.68
CA ILE A 112 -0.20 3.03 7.99
C ILE A 112 -0.88 3.55 6.72
N HIS A 113 -2.18 3.88 6.78
CA HIS A 113 -2.90 4.44 5.65
C HIS A 113 -2.79 5.97 5.66
N ALA A 114 -2.31 6.56 4.56
CA ALA A 114 -2.06 8.00 4.51
C ALA A 114 -3.32 8.85 4.70
N GLU A 115 -4.47 8.33 4.28
CA GLU A 115 -5.76 9.02 4.38
C GLU A 115 -6.42 8.93 5.78
N ASP A 116 -5.81 8.21 6.73
CA ASP A 116 -6.21 8.29 8.13
C ASP A 116 -5.80 9.64 8.77
N PHE A 117 -5.00 10.43 8.06
CA PHE A 117 -4.48 11.72 8.53
C PHE A 117 -5.10 12.87 7.76
N SER A 118 -5.35 13.98 8.46
CA SER A 118 -5.96 15.17 7.88
C SER A 118 -5.07 15.90 6.87
N SER A 119 -3.76 15.63 6.87
CA SER A 119 -2.81 16.24 5.94
C SER A 119 -1.49 15.46 5.85
N PRO A 120 -0.67 15.70 4.79
CA PRO A 120 0.68 15.16 4.70
C PRO A 120 1.57 15.54 5.89
N ALA A 121 1.33 16.73 6.47
CA ALA A 121 2.07 17.19 7.65
C ALA A 121 1.70 16.37 8.91
N GLU A 122 0.43 16.04 9.10
CA GLU A 122 -0.02 15.21 10.24
C GLU A 122 0.51 13.77 10.12
N LEU A 123 0.46 13.18 8.94
CA LEU A 123 1.12 11.90 8.68
C LEU A 123 2.62 11.98 9.02
N SER A 124 3.30 13.01 8.55
CA SER A 124 4.73 13.21 8.80
C SER A 124 5.06 13.32 10.29
N LYS A 125 4.27 14.06 11.06
CA LYS A 125 4.40 14.14 12.53
C LYS A 125 4.21 12.79 13.21
N TYR A 126 3.24 12.01 12.76
CA TYR A 126 3.00 10.67 13.28
C TYR A 126 4.18 9.72 12.99
N LEU A 127 4.75 9.78 11.79
CA LEU A 127 5.93 8.99 11.45
C LEU A 127 7.16 9.41 12.30
N LEU A 128 7.36 10.70 12.55
CA LEU A 128 8.40 11.20 13.47
C LEU A 128 8.18 10.74 14.91
N TYR A 129 6.93 10.71 15.38
CA TYR A 129 6.59 10.14 16.68
C TYR A 129 7.00 8.66 16.75
N LEU A 130 6.63 7.85 15.73
CA LEU A 130 7.03 6.44 15.66
C LEU A 130 8.54 6.25 15.54
N ASP A 131 9.24 7.19 14.92
CA ASP A 131 10.71 7.13 14.80
C ASP A 131 11.41 7.25 16.16
N THR A 132 10.84 8.00 17.08
CA THR A 132 11.37 8.23 18.43
C THR A 132 10.74 7.32 19.50
N ASN A 133 9.68 6.58 19.16
CA ASN A 133 8.96 5.68 20.06
C ASN A 133 9.03 4.22 19.55
N ASP A 134 10.06 3.50 19.95
CA ASP A 134 10.27 2.12 19.54
C ASP A 134 9.13 1.17 19.93
N THR A 135 8.45 1.42 21.05
CA THR A 135 7.32 0.59 21.48
C THR A 135 6.15 0.74 20.48
N ALA A 136 5.77 1.98 20.18
CA ALA A 136 4.71 2.25 19.22
C ALA A 136 5.08 1.77 17.80
N TYR A 137 6.36 1.91 17.41
CA TYR A 137 6.84 1.40 16.13
C TYR A 137 6.74 -0.13 16.06
N ARG A 138 7.14 -0.85 17.11
CA ARG A 138 7.07 -2.32 17.17
C ARG A 138 5.65 -2.86 17.10
N ASP A 139 4.65 -2.10 17.50
CA ASP A 139 3.25 -2.50 17.42
C ASP A 139 2.84 -2.84 15.97
N HIS A 140 3.47 -2.22 14.97
CA HIS A 140 3.27 -2.56 13.57
C HIS A 140 3.82 -3.94 13.16
N PHE A 141 4.54 -4.63 14.04
CA PHE A 141 5.11 -5.96 13.82
C PHE A 141 4.53 -7.04 14.76
N ARG A 142 3.62 -6.71 15.67
CA ARG A 142 3.01 -7.68 16.61
C ARG A 142 2.38 -8.88 15.91
N TRP A 143 1.89 -8.69 14.72
CA TRP A 143 1.35 -9.78 13.91
C TRP A 143 2.40 -10.86 13.56
N ARG A 144 3.70 -10.56 13.67
CA ARG A 144 4.82 -11.50 13.47
C ARG A 144 5.24 -12.22 14.74
N GLU A 145 4.90 -11.69 15.90
CA GLU A 145 5.37 -12.19 17.20
C GLU A 145 4.61 -13.44 17.65
N ASN A 146 3.48 -13.74 17.02
CA ASN A 146 2.66 -14.88 17.36
C ASN A 146 2.58 -15.86 16.18
N PRO A 147 3.63 -16.68 15.97
CA PRO A 147 3.68 -17.63 14.86
C PRO A 147 2.61 -18.73 14.93
N GLU A 148 1.98 -18.92 16.12
CA GLU A 148 0.86 -19.86 16.30
C GLU A 148 -0.47 -19.27 15.79
N LYS A 149 -0.59 -17.95 15.69
CA LYS A 149 -1.72 -17.33 14.99
C LYS A 149 -1.55 -17.53 13.49
N SER A 150 -2.36 -18.40 12.94
CA SER A 150 -2.44 -18.57 11.51
C SER A 150 -2.91 -17.27 10.85
N TRP A 151 -2.64 -17.11 9.56
CA TRP A 151 -3.21 -16.00 8.79
C TRP A 151 -4.74 -15.95 8.92
N ASP A 152 -5.39 -17.09 9.02
CA ASP A 152 -6.84 -17.22 9.21
C ASP A 152 -7.31 -16.64 10.55
N ASP A 153 -6.50 -16.73 11.61
CA ASP A 153 -6.80 -16.12 12.91
C ASP A 153 -6.73 -14.60 12.82
N LEU A 154 -5.72 -14.08 12.13
CA LEU A 154 -5.57 -12.64 11.88
C LEU A 154 -6.73 -12.11 11.04
N GLN A 155 -7.15 -12.85 10.02
CA GLN A 155 -8.29 -12.52 9.18
C GLN A 155 -9.61 -12.53 9.97
N ARG A 156 -9.77 -13.46 10.92
CA ARG A 156 -10.93 -13.48 11.82
C ARG A 156 -10.97 -12.25 12.73
N GLU A 157 -9.84 -11.74 13.18
CA GLU A 157 -9.76 -10.48 13.96
C GLU A 157 -10.17 -9.27 13.10
N VAL A 158 -9.69 -9.18 11.87
CA VAL A 158 -10.13 -8.15 10.92
C VAL A 158 -11.64 -8.23 10.69
N LYS A 159 -12.18 -9.42 10.47
CA LYS A 159 -13.61 -9.61 10.25
C LYS A 159 -14.47 -9.24 11.46
N LYS A 160 -13.96 -9.42 12.68
CA LYS A 160 -14.67 -8.99 13.89
C LYS A 160 -14.74 -7.46 14.01
N SER A 161 -13.65 -6.78 13.68
CA SER A 161 -13.59 -5.30 13.72
C SER A 161 -14.23 -4.64 12.51
N HIS A 162 -14.27 -5.33 11.39
CA HIS A 162 -14.80 -4.84 10.11
C HIS A 162 -15.69 -5.91 9.44
N PRO A 163 -16.92 -6.16 9.93
CA PRO A 163 -17.78 -7.26 9.45
C PRO A 163 -18.11 -7.21 7.97
N GLN A 164 -18.08 -6.01 7.36
CA GLN A 164 -18.35 -5.77 5.95
C GLN A 164 -17.23 -6.25 5.02
N ILE A 165 -16.03 -6.51 5.56
CA ILE A 165 -14.88 -6.89 4.74
C ILE A 165 -14.91 -8.41 4.49
N GLN A 166 -14.89 -8.79 3.22
CA GLN A 166 -14.66 -10.17 2.81
C GLN A 166 -13.16 -10.44 2.84
N THR A 167 -12.71 -11.23 3.81
CA THR A 167 -11.31 -11.58 3.95
C THR A 167 -10.92 -12.68 2.98
N LEU A 168 -9.76 -12.56 2.35
CA LEU A 168 -9.18 -13.59 1.49
C LEU A 168 -8.35 -14.55 2.33
N THR A 169 -8.53 -15.86 2.13
CA THR A 169 -7.66 -16.85 2.76
C THR A 169 -6.29 -16.87 2.07
N TYR A 170 -5.25 -16.50 2.78
CA TYR A 170 -3.88 -16.36 2.23
C TYR A 170 -3.17 -17.71 1.92
N ARG A 171 -3.81 -18.84 2.13
CA ARG A 171 -3.17 -20.14 1.97
C ARG A 171 -3.05 -20.65 0.54
N SER A 172 -3.70 -20.00 -0.41
CA SER A 172 -3.59 -20.43 -1.79
C SER A 172 -2.71 -19.47 -2.57
N THR A 173 -1.70 -19.99 -3.24
CA THR A 173 -1.18 -19.29 -4.42
C THR A 173 -2.37 -19.06 -5.35
N GLY A 174 -2.39 -17.96 -6.10
CA GLY A 174 -3.51 -17.71 -7.03
C GLY A 174 -3.79 -18.91 -7.95
N TYR A 175 -2.78 -19.75 -8.20
CA TYR A 175 -2.90 -20.98 -8.97
C TYR A 175 -3.67 -22.08 -8.24
N GLU A 176 -3.45 -22.28 -6.93
CA GLU A 176 -4.20 -23.27 -6.13
C GLU A 176 -5.68 -22.90 -6.05
N GLU A 177 -5.99 -21.62 -5.84
CA GLU A 177 -7.37 -21.15 -5.82
C GLU A 177 -8.01 -21.25 -7.20
N LEU A 178 -7.26 -20.98 -8.28
CA LEU A 178 -7.72 -21.20 -9.65
C LEU A 178 -8.01 -22.67 -9.89
N CYS A 179 -7.10 -23.59 -9.53
CA CYS A 179 -7.32 -25.03 -9.65
C CYS A 179 -8.55 -25.48 -8.83
N ARG A 180 -8.67 -24.98 -7.60
CA ARG A 180 -9.83 -25.30 -6.75
C ARG A 180 -11.14 -24.85 -7.40
N LYS A 181 -11.19 -23.65 -7.93
CA LYS A 181 -12.36 -23.12 -8.65
C LYS A 181 -12.68 -23.91 -9.91
N LEU A 182 -11.68 -24.28 -10.69
CA LEU A 182 -11.87 -25.11 -11.89
C LEU A 182 -12.41 -26.51 -11.59
N ILE A 183 -12.07 -27.06 -10.42
CA ILE A 183 -12.53 -28.40 -9.98
C ILE A 183 -13.94 -28.33 -9.36
N LEU A 184 -14.23 -27.28 -8.59
CA LEU A 184 -15.46 -27.18 -7.81
C LEU A 184 -16.57 -26.39 -8.48
N ASP A 185 -16.24 -25.44 -9.33
CA ASP A 185 -17.17 -24.54 -10.01
C ASP A 185 -17.38 -25.06 -11.45
N HIS A 186 -18.39 -25.92 -11.61
CA HIS A 186 -18.69 -26.55 -12.90
C HIS A 186 -19.54 -25.68 -13.82
N GLU A 187 -20.00 -24.52 -13.33
CA GLU A 187 -20.78 -23.60 -14.16
C GLU A 187 -19.87 -22.83 -15.12
N PRO A 188 -20.08 -22.97 -16.44
CA PRO A 188 -19.26 -22.28 -17.42
C PRO A 188 -19.49 -20.77 -17.30
N LYS A 189 -18.45 -20.05 -16.89
CA LYS A 189 -18.44 -18.58 -16.83
C LYS A 189 -17.68 -18.06 -18.04
N THR A 190 -18.35 -17.24 -18.83
CA THR A 190 -17.74 -16.59 -19.98
C THR A 190 -17.62 -15.08 -19.72
N ILE A 191 -16.51 -14.52 -20.10
CA ILE A 191 -16.34 -13.06 -20.15
C ILE A 191 -16.59 -12.65 -21.60
N PRO A 192 -17.75 -12.04 -21.91
CA PRO A 192 -18.14 -11.72 -23.29
C PRO A 192 -17.17 -10.77 -23.97
N SER A 193 -16.48 -9.94 -23.21
CA SER A 193 -15.48 -9.02 -23.69
C SER A 193 -14.42 -8.75 -22.63
N LEU A 194 -13.20 -9.21 -22.86
CA LEU A 194 -12.05 -8.89 -21.99
C LEU A 194 -11.82 -7.39 -21.92
N ARG A 195 -12.03 -6.67 -23.00
CA ARG A 195 -11.88 -5.22 -23.01
C ARG A 195 -12.87 -4.57 -22.05
N LYS A 196 -14.17 -4.92 -22.10
CA LYS A 196 -15.18 -4.43 -21.16
C LYS A 196 -14.84 -4.82 -19.73
N PHE A 197 -14.39 -6.05 -19.52
CA PHE A 197 -14.05 -6.53 -18.19
C PHE A 197 -12.89 -5.75 -17.54
N PHE A 198 -11.87 -5.36 -18.33
CA PHE A 198 -10.68 -4.69 -17.79
C PHE A 198 -10.66 -3.17 -17.98
N PHE A 199 -11.40 -2.63 -18.95
CA PHE A 199 -11.23 -1.22 -19.36
C PHE A 199 -12.52 -0.43 -19.53
N ASP A 200 -13.65 -1.07 -19.81
CA ASP A 200 -14.93 -0.40 -20.10
C ASP A 200 -15.96 -0.59 -18.95
N THR A 201 -15.56 -1.09 -17.81
CA THR A 201 -16.40 -1.02 -16.63
C THR A 201 -16.47 0.45 -16.24
N ASP A 202 -17.66 1.03 -16.35
CA ASP A 202 -17.94 2.35 -15.79
C ASP A 202 -17.24 2.46 -14.45
N ASP A 203 -16.25 3.30 -14.33
CA ASP A 203 -15.32 3.65 -13.24
C ASP A 203 -15.63 3.18 -11.79
N LYS A 204 -16.39 2.10 -11.65
CA LYS A 204 -16.82 1.53 -10.36
C LYS A 204 -15.66 0.94 -9.56
N HIS A 205 -14.57 0.60 -10.23
CA HIS A 205 -13.39 0.02 -9.59
C HIS A 205 -12.32 1.05 -9.23
N CYS A 206 -12.36 2.23 -9.85
CA CYS A 206 -11.52 3.35 -9.50
C CYS A 206 -12.43 4.54 -9.18
N LEU A 207 -12.19 5.26 -8.11
CA LEU A 207 -12.95 6.48 -7.83
C LEU A 207 -12.57 7.56 -8.83
N ALA A 208 -13.58 8.29 -9.31
CA ALA A 208 -13.35 9.49 -10.08
C ALA A 208 -12.55 10.51 -9.24
N ALA A 209 -11.73 11.31 -9.91
CA ALA A 209 -10.89 12.31 -9.25
C ALA A 209 -11.67 13.35 -8.40
N ASP A 210 -12.96 13.47 -8.65
CA ASP A 210 -13.86 14.45 -8.03
C ASP A 210 -14.48 13.96 -6.71
N GLU A 211 -14.39 12.68 -6.39
CA GLU A 211 -14.85 12.19 -5.11
C GLU A 211 -13.79 12.50 -4.06
N LYS A 212 -14.17 13.28 -3.05
CA LYS A 212 -13.43 13.87 -1.92
C LYS A 212 -12.57 12.92 -1.07
N PHE A 213 -11.83 12.02 -1.69
CA PHE A 213 -10.81 11.20 -1.04
C PHE A 213 -9.42 11.84 -1.08
N ILE A 214 -9.29 12.94 -1.78
CA ILE A 214 -8.15 13.80 -1.67
C ILE A 214 -8.40 14.61 -0.42
N ASN A 215 -7.58 14.37 0.59
CA ASN A 215 -7.48 15.24 1.75
C ASN A 215 -7.62 16.68 1.27
N PRO A 216 -8.39 17.55 1.93
CA PRO A 216 -8.68 18.91 1.49
C PRO A 216 -7.47 19.86 1.57
N VAL A 217 -6.31 19.39 1.25
CA VAL A 217 -5.24 20.28 0.80
C VAL A 217 -5.67 20.70 -0.60
N ASP A 218 -6.21 21.89 -0.67
CA ASP A 218 -6.63 22.55 -1.90
C ASP A 218 -5.44 22.52 -2.91
N TYR A 219 -5.46 21.56 -3.83
CA TYR A 219 -4.46 21.44 -4.90
C TYR A 219 -4.79 22.40 -6.05
N SER A 220 -5.42 23.54 -5.76
CA SER A 220 -5.57 24.65 -6.68
C SER A 220 -4.20 25.29 -6.93
N TYR A 221 -3.46 24.70 -7.89
CA TYR A 221 -2.36 25.34 -8.58
C TYR A 221 -2.43 25.04 -10.09
#